data_75416318f59b263ac711f7907d8835b5
#
_entry.id   75416318f59b263ac711f7907d8835b5
#
_cell.length_a   1.000
_cell.length_b   1.000
_cell.length_c   1.000
_cell.angle_alpha   90.00
_cell.angle_beta   90.00
_cell.angle_gamma   90.00
#
_symmetry.space_group_name_H-M   'P 1'
#
loop_
_entity.id
_entity.type
_entity.pdbx_description
1 polymer ?
#
loop_
_entity_poly.entity_id
_entity_poly.type
_entity_poly.pdbx_seq_one_letter_code
_entity_poly.pdbx_strand_id
1 'polypeptide(L)'
;MPRSTFLNLPAEKQEKLLEAATREFSHRPFNEASINQIIKDAGIPRGSFYMYFADKEDLFRYVMEGYVDQLLLVVRESILRCGGDLFEGMLGLYDYVQSRRQEQQVGQMGTVTTIIACNSGLQQNMLLGLFTRQRVLDALGDVVAVDRLDLRCSEDLENILALVLSVTGPLLLRGAAEGEDASGRERLAALLELCRRGMARDKGNAADKEKGE
;
A
#
# COMPACT_ATOMS: atom_id res chain seq x y z
N MET A 1 1.39 17.22 7.19
CA MET A 1 0.93 16.49 8.40
C MET A 1 -0.13 17.33 9.11
N PRO A 2 -1.21 16.70 9.62
CA PRO A 2 -2.30 17.43 10.28
C PRO A 2 -1.78 18.18 11.50
N ARG A 3 -2.39 19.31 11.79
CA ARG A 3 -2.05 20.10 12.99
C ARG A 3 -2.61 19.43 14.24
N SER A 4 -2.02 19.70 15.40
CA SER A 4 -2.48 19.17 16.68
C SER A 4 -3.98 19.46 16.96
N THR A 5 -4.50 20.55 16.43
CA THR A 5 -5.93 20.89 16.52
C THR A 5 -6.84 19.86 15.86
N PHE A 6 -6.42 19.22 14.76
CA PHE A 6 -7.16 18.12 14.15
C PHE A 6 -7.09 16.84 15.00
N LEU A 7 -5.90 16.50 15.48
CA LEU A 7 -5.70 15.28 16.30
C LEU A 7 -6.45 15.32 17.63
N ASN A 8 -6.73 16.53 18.13
CA ASN A 8 -7.50 16.75 19.37
C ASN A 8 -9.03 16.84 19.14
N LEU A 9 -9.51 16.70 17.89
CA LEU A 9 -10.94 16.64 17.63
C LEU A 9 -11.55 15.33 18.17
N PRO A 10 -12.85 15.33 18.56
CA PRO A 10 -13.58 14.09 18.76
C PRO A 10 -13.50 13.19 17.53
N ALA A 11 -13.35 11.87 17.74
CA ALA A 11 -13.20 10.89 16.65
C ALA A 11 -14.29 11.02 15.58
N GLU A 12 -15.54 11.21 15.96
CA GLU A 12 -16.67 11.41 15.04
C GLU A 12 -16.46 12.59 14.07
N LYS A 13 -15.84 13.69 14.54
CA LYS A 13 -15.57 14.86 13.69
C LYS A 13 -14.39 14.62 12.76
N GLN A 14 -13.37 13.88 13.24
CA GLN A 14 -12.25 13.47 12.39
C GLN A 14 -12.77 12.55 11.27
N GLU A 15 -13.56 11.54 11.60
CA GLU A 15 -14.16 10.60 10.64
C GLU A 15 -14.99 11.33 9.58
N LYS A 16 -15.91 12.20 9.96
CA LYS A 16 -16.73 12.96 9.01
C LYS A 16 -15.91 13.77 8.02
N LEU A 17 -14.83 14.40 8.48
CA LEU A 17 -13.94 15.15 7.59
C LEU A 17 -13.15 14.22 6.65
N LEU A 18 -12.65 13.11 7.17
CA LEU A 18 -11.90 12.12 6.35
C LEU A 18 -12.81 11.41 5.35
N GLU A 19 -14.03 11.06 5.72
CA GLU A 19 -15.03 10.49 4.80
C GLU A 19 -15.40 11.46 3.68
N ALA A 20 -15.62 12.73 4.01
CA ALA A 20 -15.91 13.77 3.02
C ALA A 20 -14.73 13.97 2.06
N ALA A 21 -13.50 14.01 2.59
CA ALA A 21 -12.28 14.12 1.79
C ALA A 21 -12.08 12.89 0.88
N THR A 22 -12.23 11.70 1.43
CA THR A 22 -12.16 10.44 0.70
C THR A 22 -13.15 10.39 -0.46
N ARG A 23 -14.40 10.77 -0.21
CA ARG A 23 -15.45 10.82 -1.24
C ARG A 23 -15.08 11.79 -2.35
N GLU A 24 -14.63 13.00 -2.03
CA GLU A 24 -14.25 14.01 -3.02
C GLU A 24 -13.07 13.51 -3.87
N PHE A 25 -12.01 12.97 -3.26
CA PHE A 25 -10.83 12.46 -3.95
C PHE A 25 -11.08 11.17 -4.75
N SER A 26 -12.14 10.42 -4.43
CA SER A 26 -12.55 9.24 -5.20
C SER A 26 -13.33 9.58 -6.47
N HIS A 27 -14.00 10.76 -6.49
CA HIS A 27 -14.85 11.17 -7.62
C HIS A 27 -14.20 12.21 -8.51
N ARG A 28 -13.15 12.88 -8.03
CA ARG A 28 -12.49 13.96 -8.78
C ARG A 28 -10.98 13.84 -8.70
N PRO A 29 -10.27 14.12 -9.79
CA PRO A 29 -8.82 14.26 -9.76
C PRO A 29 -8.39 15.30 -8.70
N PHE A 30 -7.25 15.11 -8.08
CA PHE A 30 -6.74 16.00 -7.03
C PHE A 30 -6.79 17.49 -7.43
N ASN A 31 -6.41 17.81 -8.68
CA ASN A 31 -6.41 19.20 -9.16
C ASN A 31 -7.82 19.82 -9.16
N GLU A 32 -8.86 19.03 -9.43
CA GLU A 32 -10.26 19.45 -9.52
C GLU A 32 -11.00 19.32 -8.18
N ALA A 33 -10.48 18.55 -7.23
CA ALA A 33 -11.08 18.34 -5.93
C ALA A 33 -11.18 19.66 -5.15
N SER A 34 -12.34 19.88 -4.52
CA SER A 34 -12.71 21.15 -3.90
C SER A 34 -12.73 21.09 -2.38
N ILE A 35 -11.87 21.87 -1.73
CA ILE A 35 -11.92 22.06 -0.28
C ILE A 35 -13.33 22.56 0.16
N ASN A 36 -13.98 23.43 -0.63
CA ASN A 36 -15.30 23.93 -0.29
C ASN A 36 -16.36 22.81 -0.27
N GLN A 37 -16.26 21.82 -1.16
CA GLN A 37 -17.15 20.66 -1.14
C GLN A 37 -16.86 19.79 0.08
N ILE A 38 -15.60 19.52 0.36
CA ILE A 38 -15.18 18.71 1.53
C ILE A 38 -15.71 19.33 2.84
N ILE A 39 -15.50 20.62 3.07
CA ILE A 39 -15.95 21.29 4.31
C ILE A 39 -17.48 21.33 4.42
N LYS A 40 -18.18 21.49 3.29
CA LYS A 40 -19.65 21.46 3.25
C LYS A 40 -20.18 20.08 3.65
N ASP A 41 -19.62 19.01 3.07
CA ASP A 41 -20.03 17.63 3.33
C ASP A 41 -19.66 17.17 4.74
N ALA A 42 -18.52 17.64 5.27
CA ALA A 42 -18.09 17.40 6.64
C ALA A 42 -18.84 18.25 7.68
N GLY A 43 -19.61 19.26 7.24
CA GLY A 43 -20.33 20.15 8.15
C GLY A 43 -19.43 21.05 9.01
N ILE A 44 -18.24 21.44 8.52
CA ILE A 44 -17.30 22.28 9.26
C ILE A 44 -17.19 23.68 8.65
N PRO A 45 -16.96 24.73 9.47
CA PRO A 45 -16.69 26.09 8.98
C PRO A 45 -15.37 26.12 8.17
N ARG A 46 -15.33 26.95 7.11
CA ARG A 46 -14.14 27.10 6.27
C ARG A 46 -12.86 27.44 7.04
N GLY A 47 -12.96 28.31 8.05
CA GLY A 47 -11.82 28.68 8.90
C GLY A 47 -11.25 27.51 9.69
N SER A 48 -12.10 26.55 10.08
CA SER A 48 -11.69 25.36 10.81
C SER A 48 -10.81 24.45 9.97
N PHE A 49 -11.05 24.35 8.66
CA PHE A 49 -10.21 23.55 7.77
C PHE A 49 -8.72 23.95 7.87
N TYR A 50 -8.44 25.25 7.78
CA TYR A 50 -7.05 25.76 7.83
C TYR A 50 -6.43 25.70 9.24
N MET A 51 -7.24 25.45 10.26
CA MET A 51 -6.75 25.09 11.60
C MET A 51 -6.31 23.63 11.69
N TYR A 52 -6.80 22.77 10.81
CA TYR A 52 -6.53 21.32 10.79
C TYR A 52 -5.43 20.95 9.81
N PHE A 53 -5.51 21.47 8.59
CA PHE A 53 -4.59 21.17 7.49
C PHE A 53 -4.05 22.47 6.87
N ALA A 54 -2.81 22.44 6.42
CA ALA A 54 -2.20 23.61 5.80
C ALA A 54 -2.88 23.94 4.46
N ASP A 55 -3.17 22.92 3.68
CA ASP A 55 -3.76 22.99 2.34
C ASP A 55 -4.43 21.67 1.94
N LYS A 56 -4.90 21.61 0.68
CA LYS A 56 -5.52 20.41 0.10
C LYS A 56 -4.54 19.24 -0.01
N GLU A 57 -3.27 19.53 -0.29
CA GLU A 57 -2.23 18.51 -0.43
C GLU A 57 -1.94 17.83 0.91
N ASP A 58 -1.90 18.61 2.00
CA ASP A 58 -1.70 18.10 3.35
C ASP A 58 -2.82 17.15 3.78
N LEU A 59 -4.09 17.52 3.48
CA LEU A 59 -5.25 16.65 3.70
C LEU A 59 -5.20 15.38 2.84
N PHE A 60 -4.90 15.52 1.54
CA PHE A 60 -4.81 14.39 0.62
C PHE A 60 -3.74 13.40 1.07
N ARG A 61 -2.57 13.90 1.42
CA ARG A 61 -1.46 13.09 1.93
C ARG A 61 -1.87 12.32 3.18
N TYR A 62 -2.51 12.98 4.13
CA TYR A 62 -2.96 12.34 5.37
C TYR A 62 -3.98 11.22 5.11
N VAL A 63 -4.96 11.46 4.22
CA VAL A 63 -5.92 10.43 3.80
C VAL A 63 -5.18 9.24 3.18
N MET A 64 -4.26 9.50 2.26
CA MET A 64 -3.51 8.44 1.58
C MET A 64 -2.56 7.68 2.51
N GLU A 65 -1.93 8.36 3.48
CA GLU A 65 -1.08 7.71 4.49
C GLU A 65 -1.87 6.67 5.31
N GLY A 66 -3.12 6.99 5.72
CA GLY A 66 -3.99 6.05 6.42
C GLY A 66 -4.31 4.79 5.60
N TYR A 67 -4.51 4.95 4.28
CA TYR A 67 -4.73 3.81 3.39
C TYR A 67 -3.46 2.98 3.16
N VAL A 68 -2.30 3.61 3.06
CA VAL A 68 -1.03 2.89 2.93
C VAL A 68 -0.76 2.03 4.17
N ASP A 69 -1.03 2.55 5.38
CA ASP A 69 -0.87 1.77 6.61
C ASP A 69 -1.77 0.53 6.61
N GLN A 70 -3.02 0.68 6.20
CA GLN A 70 -3.94 -0.45 6.11
C GLN A 70 -3.53 -1.45 5.04
N LEU A 71 -3.05 -0.99 3.89
CA LEU A 71 -2.51 -1.86 2.85
C LEU A 71 -1.32 -2.66 3.37
N LEU A 72 -0.38 -2.02 4.06
CA LEU A 72 0.77 -2.69 4.67
C LEU A 72 0.35 -3.74 5.71
N LEU A 73 -0.72 -3.49 6.49
CA LEU A 73 -1.28 -4.51 7.39
C LEU A 73 -1.81 -5.73 6.63
N VAL A 74 -2.53 -5.54 5.52
CA VAL A 74 -3.03 -6.64 4.70
C VAL A 74 -1.89 -7.42 4.04
N VAL A 75 -0.86 -6.72 3.56
CA VAL A 75 0.38 -7.35 3.05
C VAL A 75 1.04 -8.19 4.14
N ARG A 76 1.22 -7.62 5.34
CA ARG A 76 1.78 -8.29 6.51
C ARG A 76 1.04 -9.59 6.85
N GLU A 77 -0.28 -9.51 6.93
CA GLU A 77 -1.12 -10.70 7.20
C GLU A 77 -0.96 -11.77 6.12
N SER A 78 -0.86 -11.38 4.86
CA SER A 78 -0.67 -12.32 3.75
C SER A 78 0.67 -13.05 3.85
N ILE A 79 1.75 -12.33 4.17
CA ILE A 79 3.09 -12.91 4.40
C ILE A 79 3.06 -13.87 5.59
N LEU A 80 2.44 -13.49 6.70
CA LEU A 80 2.30 -14.34 7.89
C LEU A 80 1.56 -15.64 7.60
N ARG A 81 0.46 -15.59 6.83
CA ARG A 81 -0.31 -16.79 6.42
C ARG A 81 0.53 -17.75 5.58
N CYS A 82 1.52 -17.25 4.86
CA CYS A 82 2.46 -18.04 4.05
C CYS A 82 3.74 -18.40 4.82
N GLY A 83 3.73 -18.34 6.16
CA GLY A 83 4.88 -18.70 7.01
C GLY A 83 6.10 -17.85 6.75
N GLY A 84 5.89 -16.56 6.46
CA GLY A 84 6.95 -15.58 6.20
C GLY A 84 7.51 -15.60 4.77
N ASP A 85 7.00 -16.46 3.88
CA ASP A 85 7.43 -16.44 2.48
C ASP A 85 6.90 -15.20 1.77
N LEU A 86 7.81 -14.28 1.45
CA LEU A 86 7.47 -13.00 0.82
C LEU A 86 6.77 -13.18 -0.53
N PHE A 87 7.26 -14.09 -1.36
CA PHE A 87 6.76 -14.27 -2.73
C PHE A 87 5.37 -14.93 -2.74
N GLU A 88 5.19 -15.99 -1.93
CA GLU A 88 3.87 -16.61 -1.75
C GLU A 88 2.88 -15.64 -1.06
N GLY A 89 3.35 -14.82 -0.12
CA GLY A 89 2.56 -13.78 0.49
C GLY A 89 2.02 -12.77 -0.52
N MET A 90 2.81 -12.38 -1.53
CA MET A 90 2.36 -11.48 -2.58
C MET A 90 1.33 -12.12 -3.53
N LEU A 91 1.47 -13.41 -3.84
CA LEU A 91 0.46 -14.15 -4.60
C LEU A 91 -0.84 -14.28 -3.81
N GLY A 92 -0.76 -14.62 -2.54
CA GLY A 92 -1.91 -14.70 -1.65
C GLY A 92 -2.62 -13.35 -1.48
N LEU A 93 -1.88 -12.24 -1.46
CA LEU A 93 -2.44 -10.90 -1.46
C LEU A 93 -3.24 -10.63 -2.75
N TYR A 94 -2.70 -11.02 -3.91
CA TYR A 94 -3.40 -10.88 -5.18
C TYR A 94 -4.74 -11.64 -5.16
N ASP A 95 -4.72 -12.90 -4.75
CA ASP A 95 -5.90 -13.74 -4.66
C ASP A 95 -6.93 -13.16 -3.67
N TYR A 96 -6.49 -12.62 -2.52
CA TYR A 96 -7.34 -11.95 -1.56
C TYR A 96 -8.02 -10.70 -2.14
N VAL A 97 -7.28 -9.86 -2.85
CA VAL A 97 -7.84 -8.65 -3.50
C VAL A 97 -8.90 -9.03 -4.54
N GLN A 98 -8.66 -10.07 -5.33
CA GLN A 98 -9.61 -10.54 -6.33
C GLN A 98 -10.89 -11.12 -5.69
N SER A 99 -10.76 -11.93 -4.63
CA SER A 99 -11.93 -12.51 -3.94
C SER A 99 -12.84 -11.42 -3.34
N ARG A 100 -12.25 -10.38 -2.72
CA ARG A 100 -13.02 -9.26 -2.15
C ARG A 100 -13.79 -8.47 -3.18
N ARG A 101 -13.24 -8.34 -4.38
CA ARG A 101 -13.93 -7.69 -5.49
C ARG A 101 -15.15 -8.49 -5.96
N GLN A 102 -15.02 -9.80 -6.12
CA GLN A 102 -16.14 -10.68 -6.52
C GLN A 102 -17.30 -10.62 -5.52
N GLU A 103 -17.00 -10.49 -4.23
CA GLU A 103 -18.01 -10.37 -3.18
C GLU A 103 -18.69 -8.99 -3.13
N GLN A 104 -18.39 -8.07 -4.06
CA GLN A 104 -18.84 -6.66 -4.06
C GLN A 104 -18.56 -5.91 -2.74
N GLN A 105 -17.75 -6.50 -1.87
CA GLN A 105 -17.26 -5.83 -0.67
C GLN A 105 -16.11 -4.90 -1.06
N VAL A 106 -16.44 -3.84 -1.78
CA VAL A 106 -15.53 -2.77 -2.15
C VAL A 106 -15.24 -1.94 -0.89
N GLY A 107 -14.56 -2.56 0.07
CA GLY A 107 -14.10 -1.89 1.28
C GLY A 107 -13.02 -0.84 0.97
N GLN A 108 -12.22 -0.53 1.95
CA GLN A 108 -11.16 0.50 1.87
C GLN A 108 -10.17 0.28 0.71
N MET A 109 -9.90 -0.98 0.30
CA MET A 109 -9.05 -1.30 -0.85
C MET A 109 -9.64 -0.77 -2.18
N GLY A 110 -10.96 -0.88 -2.37
CA GLY A 110 -11.62 -0.32 -3.54
C GLY A 110 -11.57 1.21 -3.57
N THR A 111 -11.65 1.84 -2.40
CA THR A 111 -11.51 3.29 -2.27
C THR A 111 -10.09 3.74 -2.67
N VAL A 112 -9.05 3.05 -2.19
CA VAL A 112 -7.66 3.35 -2.57
C VAL A 112 -7.45 3.22 -4.07
N THR A 113 -7.91 2.11 -4.67
CA THR A 113 -7.76 1.90 -6.11
C THR A 113 -8.49 2.95 -6.93
N THR A 114 -9.68 3.36 -6.47
CA THR A 114 -10.46 4.43 -7.11
C THR A 114 -9.74 5.78 -7.00
N ILE A 115 -9.22 6.14 -5.81
CA ILE A 115 -8.46 7.39 -5.64
C ILE A 115 -7.21 7.37 -6.53
N ILE A 116 -6.47 6.27 -6.57
CA ILE A 116 -5.26 6.15 -7.41
C ILE A 116 -5.63 6.22 -8.89
N ALA A 117 -6.70 5.54 -9.33
CA ALA A 117 -7.15 5.57 -10.72
C ALA A 117 -7.60 6.98 -11.14
N CYS A 118 -8.39 7.67 -10.31
CA CYS A 118 -8.80 9.06 -10.55
C CYS A 118 -7.60 10.02 -10.58
N ASN A 119 -6.51 9.66 -9.92
CA ASN A 119 -5.32 10.50 -9.76
C ASN A 119 -4.09 9.94 -10.49
N SER A 120 -4.27 9.14 -11.53
CA SER A 120 -3.18 8.56 -12.34
C SER A 120 -2.25 9.61 -12.99
N GLY A 121 -2.71 10.85 -13.12
CA GLY A 121 -1.90 12.00 -13.56
C GLY A 121 -1.19 12.75 -12.44
N LEU A 122 -1.40 12.39 -11.16
CA LEU A 122 -0.61 12.93 -10.07
C LEU A 122 0.85 12.50 -10.23
N GLN A 123 1.75 13.44 -9.96
CA GLN A 123 3.18 13.17 -10.02
C GLN A 123 3.48 11.87 -9.24
N GLN A 124 4.04 10.90 -9.93
CA GLN A 124 4.45 9.62 -9.35
C GLN A 124 5.21 9.79 -8.03
N ASN A 125 5.93 10.91 -7.90
CA ASN A 125 6.67 11.28 -6.69
C ASN A 125 5.80 11.45 -5.44
N MET A 126 4.55 11.87 -5.58
CA MET A 126 3.65 12.07 -4.43
C MET A 126 3.18 10.72 -3.86
N LEU A 127 2.79 9.78 -4.72
CA LEU A 127 2.37 8.44 -4.29
C LEU A 127 3.56 7.58 -3.85
N LEU A 128 4.69 7.66 -4.57
CA LEU A 128 5.92 6.97 -4.19
C LEU A 128 6.47 7.45 -2.84
N GLY A 129 6.29 8.74 -2.52
CA GLY A 129 6.68 9.29 -1.22
C GLY A 129 5.88 8.74 -0.03
N LEU A 130 4.76 8.06 -0.26
CA LEU A 130 3.97 7.41 0.80
C LEU A 130 4.54 6.04 1.19
N PHE A 131 5.22 5.35 0.26
CA PHE A 131 5.89 4.06 0.49
C PHE A 131 7.38 4.29 0.73
N THR A 132 7.70 5.02 1.80
CA THR A 132 9.12 5.17 2.16
C THR A 132 9.72 3.83 2.54
N ARG A 133 11.00 3.62 2.22
CA ARG A 133 11.71 2.39 2.53
C ARG A 133 11.61 2.03 4.01
N GLN A 134 11.82 3.01 4.90
CA GLN A 134 11.74 2.81 6.34
C GLN A 134 10.34 2.35 6.75
N ARG A 135 9.27 2.97 6.24
CA ARG A 135 7.88 2.59 6.56
C ARG A 135 7.56 1.15 6.14
N VAL A 136 8.03 0.74 4.97
CA VAL A 136 7.86 -0.64 4.48
C VAL A 136 8.65 -1.62 5.33
N LEU A 137 9.89 -1.28 5.69
CA LEU A 137 10.73 -2.11 6.54
C LEU A 137 10.14 -2.26 7.95
N ASP A 138 9.66 -1.18 8.55
CA ASP A 138 9.02 -1.19 9.88
C ASP A 138 7.74 -2.04 9.88
N ALA A 139 7.00 -2.05 8.77
CA ALA A 139 5.75 -2.79 8.67
C ALA A 139 5.94 -4.28 8.35
N LEU A 140 6.94 -4.65 7.57
CA LEU A 140 7.09 -5.98 6.99
C LEU A 140 8.36 -6.71 7.40
N GLY A 141 9.40 -6.02 7.86
CA GLY A 141 10.72 -6.59 8.07
C GLY A 141 10.77 -7.72 9.10
N ASP A 142 9.92 -7.67 10.12
CA ASP A 142 9.84 -8.67 11.19
C ASP A 142 9.03 -9.92 10.84
N VAL A 143 8.23 -9.88 9.76
CA VAL A 143 7.37 -11.01 9.33
C VAL A 143 7.93 -11.79 8.15
N VAL A 144 8.92 -11.25 7.47
CA VAL A 144 9.57 -11.93 6.35
C VAL A 144 10.58 -12.94 6.88
N ALA A 145 10.52 -14.18 6.37
CA ALA A 145 11.47 -15.23 6.67
C ALA A 145 12.82 -14.94 5.98
N VAL A 146 13.65 -14.15 6.66
CA VAL A 146 14.95 -13.66 6.14
C VAL A 146 15.95 -14.80 5.87
N ASP A 147 15.80 -15.94 6.54
CA ASP A 147 16.59 -17.16 6.32
C ASP A 147 16.36 -17.77 4.92
N ARG A 148 15.26 -17.42 4.27
CA ARG A 148 14.94 -17.85 2.89
C ARG A 148 15.46 -16.92 1.81
N LEU A 149 16.03 -15.76 2.20
CA LEU A 149 16.55 -14.76 1.29
C LEU A 149 18.08 -14.76 1.26
N ASP A 150 18.69 -14.51 0.11
CA ASP A 150 20.14 -14.33 -0.05
C ASP A 150 20.51 -12.88 0.30
N LEU A 151 20.58 -12.60 1.59
CA LEU A 151 20.96 -11.29 2.12
C LEU A 151 22.49 -11.22 2.26
N ARG A 152 23.13 -10.33 1.54
CA ARG A 152 24.58 -10.12 1.54
C ARG A 152 25.02 -8.88 2.27
N CYS A 153 24.11 -7.88 2.39
CA CYS A 153 24.32 -6.67 3.17
C CYS A 153 23.06 -6.27 3.93
N SER A 154 23.20 -5.29 4.83
CA SER A 154 22.10 -4.82 5.69
C SER A 154 20.94 -4.17 4.92
N GLU A 155 21.21 -3.67 3.71
CA GLU A 155 20.24 -2.98 2.87
C GLU A 155 19.45 -3.91 1.96
N ASP A 156 19.86 -5.18 1.84
CA ASP A 156 19.26 -6.12 0.88
C ASP A 156 17.79 -6.39 1.18
N LEU A 157 17.41 -6.56 2.44
CA LEU A 157 16.01 -6.77 2.81
C LEU A 157 15.13 -5.60 2.37
N GLU A 158 15.58 -4.39 2.60
CA GLU A 158 14.89 -3.17 2.20
C GLU A 158 14.73 -3.08 0.67
N ASN A 159 15.81 -3.38 -0.05
CA ASN A 159 15.83 -3.37 -1.51
C ASN A 159 14.94 -4.46 -2.11
N ILE A 160 14.94 -5.67 -1.53
CA ILE A 160 14.07 -6.78 -1.93
C ILE A 160 12.60 -6.41 -1.72
N LEU A 161 12.24 -5.88 -0.55
CA LEU A 161 10.88 -5.42 -0.26
C LEU A 161 10.44 -4.35 -1.25
N ALA A 162 11.26 -3.34 -1.48
CA ALA A 162 10.95 -2.26 -2.43
C ALA A 162 10.74 -2.79 -3.85
N LEU A 163 11.60 -3.72 -4.32
CA LEU A 163 11.49 -4.32 -5.65
C LEU A 163 10.23 -5.17 -5.77
N VAL A 164 9.97 -6.06 -4.82
CA VAL A 164 8.79 -6.95 -4.83
C VAL A 164 7.50 -6.13 -4.80
N LEU A 165 7.41 -5.09 -3.97
CA LEU A 165 6.25 -4.20 -3.93
C LEU A 165 6.08 -3.40 -5.23
N SER A 166 7.18 -2.95 -5.85
CA SER A 166 7.12 -2.22 -7.12
C SER A 166 6.63 -3.08 -8.29
N VAL A 167 6.90 -4.37 -8.25
CA VAL A 167 6.39 -5.36 -9.23
C VAL A 167 4.93 -5.71 -8.96
N THR A 168 4.59 -5.92 -7.70
CA THR A 168 3.26 -6.39 -7.28
C THR A 168 2.21 -5.29 -7.34
N GLY A 169 2.55 -4.08 -6.87
CA GLY A 169 1.60 -2.97 -6.72
C GLY A 169 0.82 -2.63 -8.00
N PRO A 170 1.46 -2.39 -9.15
CA PRO A 170 0.76 -2.08 -10.39
C PRO A 170 -0.20 -3.18 -10.85
N LEU A 171 0.15 -4.46 -10.64
CA LEU A 171 -0.70 -5.59 -11.00
C LEU A 171 -1.90 -5.72 -10.07
N LEU A 172 -1.71 -5.49 -8.77
CA LEU A 172 -2.80 -5.41 -7.79
C LEU A 172 -3.80 -4.30 -8.14
N LEU A 173 -3.29 -3.10 -8.45
CA LEU A 173 -4.12 -1.95 -8.82
C LEU A 173 -4.91 -2.21 -10.10
N ARG A 174 -4.29 -2.78 -11.13
CA ARG A 174 -4.96 -3.16 -12.37
C ARG A 174 -6.01 -4.23 -12.12
N GLY A 175 -5.67 -5.30 -11.43
CA GLY A 175 -6.60 -6.36 -11.08
C GLY A 175 -7.80 -5.86 -10.28
N ALA A 176 -7.61 -4.89 -9.39
CA ALA A 176 -8.68 -4.26 -8.65
C ALA A 176 -9.57 -3.35 -9.52
N ALA A 177 -9.02 -2.72 -10.57
CA ALA A 177 -9.75 -1.81 -11.46
C ALA A 177 -10.48 -2.53 -12.61
N GLU A 178 -9.79 -3.43 -13.33
CA GLU A 178 -10.25 -4.01 -14.59
C GLU A 178 -10.97 -5.36 -14.45
N GLY A 179 -10.82 -6.05 -13.30
CA GLY A 179 -11.38 -7.36 -13.04
C GLY A 179 -10.41 -8.51 -13.19
N GLU A 180 -10.97 -9.70 -12.99
CA GLU A 180 -10.20 -10.93 -13.05
C GLU A 180 -9.71 -11.13 -14.49
N ASP A 181 -8.42 -10.87 -14.68
CA ASP A 181 -7.67 -11.37 -15.81
C ASP A 181 -6.79 -12.52 -15.29
N ALA A 182 -7.13 -13.77 -15.67
CA ALA A 182 -6.32 -14.93 -15.33
C ALA A 182 -4.85 -14.70 -15.71
N SER A 183 -4.61 -13.90 -16.76
CA SER A 183 -3.28 -13.49 -17.19
C SER A 183 -2.56 -12.61 -16.16
N GLY A 184 -3.28 -11.83 -15.35
CA GLY A 184 -2.71 -10.96 -14.34
C GLY A 184 -2.03 -11.74 -13.21
N ARG A 185 -2.69 -12.80 -12.71
CA ARG A 185 -2.13 -13.67 -11.70
C ARG A 185 -0.92 -14.47 -12.22
N GLU A 186 -1.04 -15.04 -13.42
CA GLU A 186 0.07 -15.77 -14.07
C GLU A 186 1.27 -14.85 -14.30
N ARG A 187 1.02 -13.63 -14.75
CA ARG A 187 2.06 -12.62 -14.94
C ARG A 187 2.74 -12.26 -13.64
N LEU A 188 1.97 -12.04 -12.56
CA LEU A 188 2.54 -11.79 -11.23
C LEU A 188 3.39 -12.96 -10.77
N ALA A 189 2.88 -14.19 -10.90
CA ALA A 189 3.62 -15.40 -10.52
C ALA A 189 4.94 -15.52 -11.28
N ALA A 190 4.94 -15.27 -12.59
CA ALA A 190 6.15 -15.31 -13.41
C ALA A 190 7.19 -14.25 -12.98
N LEU A 191 6.74 -13.03 -12.68
CA LEU A 191 7.62 -11.95 -12.21
C LEU A 191 8.19 -12.24 -10.82
N LEU A 192 7.35 -12.71 -9.90
CA LEU A 192 7.80 -13.10 -8.55
C LEU A 192 8.77 -14.28 -8.59
N GLU A 193 8.57 -15.23 -9.50
CA GLU A 193 9.50 -16.34 -9.68
C GLU A 193 10.87 -15.86 -10.21
N LEU A 194 10.91 -14.86 -11.12
CA LEU A 194 12.16 -14.23 -11.54
C LEU A 194 12.86 -13.54 -10.36
N CYS A 195 12.11 -12.82 -9.51
CA CYS A 195 12.64 -12.22 -8.29
C CYS A 195 13.17 -13.31 -7.34
N ARG A 196 12.40 -14.38 -7.14
CA ARG A 196 12.79 -15.50 -6.26
C ARG A 196 14.13 -16.11 -6.70
N ARG A 197 14.33 -16.39 -7.97
CA ARG A 197 15.61 -16.95 -8.49
C ARG A 197 16.82 -16.06 -8.24
N GLY A 198 16.62 -14.74 -8.22
CA GLY A 198 17.69 -13.79 -7.95
C GLY A 198 17.91 -13.43 -6.48
N MET A 199 16.93 -13.74 -5.60
CA MET A 199 16.90 -13.21 -4.22
C MET A 199 16.69 -14.29 -3.16
N ALA A 200 16.22 -15.48 -3.51
CA ALA A 200 16.08 -16.58 -2.57
C ALA A 200 17.42 -17.29 -2.35
N ARG A 201 17.61 -17.74 -1.11
CA ARG A 201 18.78 -18.53 -0.76
C ARG A 201 18.73 -19.89 -1.46
N ASP A 202 19.77 -20.22 -2.20
CA ASP A 202 19.91 -21.55 -2.81
C ASP A 202 20.02 -22.62 -1.71
N LYS A 203 19.07 -23.56 -1.69
CA LYS A 203 19.08 -24.69 -0.75
C LYS A 203 20.28 -25.64 -0.96
N GLY A 204 21.03 -25.50 -2.07
CA GLY A 204 22.17 -26.34 -2.44
C GLY A 204 23.52 -25.95 -1.83
N ASN A 205 23.67 -24.72 -1.32
CA ASN A 205 25.01 -24.22 -0.93
C ASN A 205 25.27 -24.29 0.60
N ALA A 206 24.35 -24.86 1.37
CA ALA A 206 24.55 -25.04 2.82
C ALA A 206 25.34 -26.32 3.18
N ALA A 207 25.43 -27.31 2.24
CA ALA A 207 26.05 -28.60 2.49
C ALA A 207 27.58 -28.62 2.26
N ASP A 208 28.14 -27.64 1.59
CA ASP A 208 29.58 -27.62 1.26
C ASP A 208 30.47 -26.87 2.26
N LYS A 209 29.89 -26.17 3.23
CA LYS A 209 30.68 -25.47 4.26
C LYS A 209 30.99 -26.29 5.52
N GLU A 210 30.37 -27.45 5.71
CA GLU A 210 30.65 -28.32 6.88
C GLU A 210 31.67 -29.45 6.59
N LYS A 211 32.25 -29.50 5.38
CA LYS A 211 33.27 -30.53 5.03
C LYS A 211 34.70 -30.00 4.91
N GLY A 212 34.97 -28.82 5.43
CA GLY A 212 36.27 -28.16 5.34
C GLY A 212 36.86 -27.68 6.66
N GLU A 213 36.67 -28.42 7.78
CA GLU A 213 37.51 -28.31 8.99
C GLU A 213 38.03 -29.68 9.39
#